data_cd70cd5e51b3a563ecc41e6125ded261
#
_entry.id   cd70cd5e51b3a563ecc41e6125ded261
#
_cell.length_a   1.000
_cell.length_b   1.000
_cell.length_c   1.000
_cell.angle_alpha   90.00
_cell.angle_beta   90.00
_cell.angle_gamma   90.00
#
_symmetry.space_group_name_H-M   'P 1'
#
loop_
_entity.id
_entity.type
_entity.pdbx_description
1 polymer ?
#
loop_
_entity_poly.entity_id
_entity_poly.type
_entity_poly.pdbx_seq_one_letter_code
_entity_poly.pdbx_strand_id
1 'polypeptide(L)'
;MKQLLITIAALVLVGCGQSVPDISIHEAAATGNIQAVKQHLANGADVNAIYSGGWSVLDMALTSKNEEVITLVKTSGGRSNADKSIFAASGIGNIEAVKQHLASGVDVNTKDSQSGTPLHYASDQIKVAEFLLEKDARVNSVDYRGRTPLDYAMSARDSETADLLRQHGGKTGKELKDLERVKESIQAAARIGHIEAVKEHLAAGADVNEKTKSGLTPLHHAAFYGHMEIAELLIEKGADVKAKDMNGKTPLDEAIKRKHTETVDLLRKHGAKTAEELKAAGN
;
A
#
# COMPACT_ATOMS: atom_id res chain seq x y z
N MET A 1 -26.63 -60.59 -9.16
CA MET A 1 -26.33 -59.48 -10.05
C MET A 1 -27.50 -58.50 -10.00
N LYS A 2 -27.46 -57.50 -9.17
CA LYS A 2 -28.42 -56.37 -9.18
C LYS A 2 -27.60 -55.12 -9.11
N GLN A 3 -27.52 -54.40 -10.22
CA GLN A 3 -26.96 -53.06 -10.29
C GLN A 3 -27.91 -52.14 -9.52
N LEU A 4 -27.38 -51.48 -8.50
CA LEU A 4 -28.08 -50.41 -7.77
C LEU A 4 -27.79 -49.10 -8.51
N LEU A 5 -28.71 -48.70 -9.38
CA LEU A 5 -28.75 -47.33 -9.94
C LEU A 5 -29.13 -46.38 -8.83
N ILE A 6 -28.17 -45.61 -8.35
CA ILE A 6 -28.47 -44.44 -7.49
C ILE A 6 -28.86 -43.29 -8.43
N THR A 7 -30.15 -43.15 -8.61
CA THR A 7 -30.74 -41.97 -9.25
C THR A 7 -30.65 -40.78 -8.25
N ILE A 8 -29.73 -39.87 -8.49
CA ILE A 8 -29.72 -38.61 -7.79
C ILE A 8 -30.91 -37.81 -8.35
N ALA A 9 -32.01 -37.81 -7.59
CA ALA A 9 -33.14 -36.94 -7.87
C ALA A 9 -32.68 -35.50 -7.68
N ALA A 10 -32.48 -34.80 -8.79
CA ALA A 10 -32.38 -33.35 -8.76
C ALA A 10 -33.70 -32.77 -8.27
N LEU A 11 -33.75 -32.39 -7.00
CA LEU A 11 -34.84 -31.60 -6.47
C LEU A 11 -34.73 -30.19 -7.07
N VAL A 12 -35.39 -29.99 -8.21
CA VAL A 12 -35.65 -28.66 -8.74
C VAL A 12 -36.65 -27.98 -7.80
N LEU A 13 -36.15 -27.31 -6.77
CA LEU A 13 -36.92 -26.30 -6.05
C LEU A 13 -36.93 -25.05 -6.93
N VAL A 14 -37.98 -24.94 -7.77
CA VAL A 14 -38.40 -23.67 -8.34
C VAL A 14 -38.93 -22.84 -7.17
N GLY A 15 -38.10 -21.97 -6.63
CA GLY A 15 -38.48 -21.06 -5.57
C GLY A 15 -37.72 -19.75 -5.71
N CYS A 16 -38.44 -18.69 -6.00
CA CYS A 16 -38.12 -17.26 -5.91
C CYS A 16 -36.70 -16.87 -6.39
N GLY A 17 -36.64 -16.07 -7.42
CA GLY A 17 -35.40 -15.50 -7.98
C GLY A 17 -34.50 -14.91 -6.89
N GLN A 18 -33.53 -15.72 -6.46
CA GLN A 18 -32.40 -15.18 -5.71
C GLN A 18 -31.55 -14.40 -6.69
N SER A 19 -31.43 -13.10 -6.46
CA SER A 19 -30.55 -12.22 -7.24
C SER A 19 -29.13 -12.81 -7.25
N VAL A 20 -28.49 -12.78 -8.42
CA VAL A 20 -27.07 -13.13 -8.52
C VAL A 20 -26.32 -12.19 -7.56
N PRO A 21 -25.37 -12.70 -6.73
CA PRO A 21 -24.59 -11.83 -5.86
C PRO A 21 -23.91 -10.72 -6.66
N ASP A 22 -23.84 -9.50 -6.10
CA ASP A 22 -23.20 -8.36 -6.73
C ASP A 22 -21.67 -8.52 -6.88
N ILE A 23 -21.09 -9.51 -6.20
CA ILE A 23 -19.65 -9.85 -6.24
C ILE A 23 -19.42 -11.11 -7.05
N SER A 24 -18.26 -11.24 -7.70
CA SER A 24 -17.90 -12.44 -8.46
C SER A 24 -17.71 -13.67 -7.56
N ILE A 25 -17.80 -14.88 -8.14
CA ILE A 25 -17.49 -16.13 -7.41
C ILE A 25 -16.07 -16.13 -6.84
N HIS A 26 -15.09 -15.51 -7.53
CA HIS A 26 -13.70 -15.37 -7.05
C HIS A 26 -13.62 -14.47 -5.82
N GLU A 27 -14.29 -13.33 -5.86
CA GLU A 27 -14.35 -12.40 -4.73
C GLU A 27 -15.12 -13.00 -3.53
N ALA A 28 -16.21 -13.69 -3.80
CA ALA A 28 -16.95 -14.45 -2.79
C ALA A 28 -16.05 -15.50 -2.12
N ALA A 29 -15.26 -16.23 -2.90
CA ALA A 29 -14.30 -17.22 -2.39
C ALA A 29 -13.17 -16.57 -1.58
N ALA A 30 -12.57 -15.48 -2.08
CA ALA A 30 -11.48 -14.76 -1.42
C ALA A 30 -11.90 -14.13 -0.08
N THR A 31 -13.14 -13.64 0.01
CA THR A 31 -13.68 -13.04 1.24
C THR A 31 -14.29 -14.06 2.22
N GLY A 32 -14.29 -15.34 1.86
CA GLY A 32 -14.87 -16.39 2.68
C GLY A 32 -16.42 -16.35 2.75
N ASN A 33 -17.07 -15.68 1.79
CA ASN A 33 -18.54 -15.56 1.76
C ASN A 33 -19.20 -16.83 1.21
N ILE A 34 -19.41 -17.82 2.08
CA ILE A 34 -19.95 -19.12 1.71
C ILE A 34 -21.34 -19.04 1.07
N GLN A 35 -22.16 -18.08 1.47
CA GLN A 35 -23.52 -17.94 0.92
C GLN A 35 -23.49 -17.49 -0.54
N ALA A 36 -22.63 -16.50 -0.85
CA ALA A 36 -22.43 -16.03 -2.22
C ALA A 36 -21.82 -17.14 -3.09
N VAL A 37 -20.83 -17.90 -2.59
CA VAL A 37 -20.26 -19.05 -3.33
C VAL A 37 -21.33 -20.09 -3.63
N LYS A 38 -22.15 -20.49 -2.64
CA LYS A 38 -23.27 -21.43 -2.86
C LYS A 38 -24.23 -20.92 -3.93
N GLN A 39 -24.56 -19.64 -3.89
CA GLN A 39 -25.51 -19.01 -4.81
C GLN A 39 -24.95 -18.98 -6.25
N HIS A 40 -23.66 -18.62 -6.42
CA HIS A 40 -23.01 -18.69 -7.72
C HIS A 40 -22.99 -20.11 -8.30
N LEU A 41 -22.61 -21.12 -7.49
CA LEU A 41 -22.58 -22.50 -7.92
C LEU A 41 -24.00 -23.01 -8.27
N ALA A 42 -25.01 -22.65 -7.49
CA ALA A 42 -26.41 -23.00 -7.78
C ALA A 42 -26.92 -22.37 -9.09
N ASN A 43 -26.40 -21.19 -9.45
CA ASN A 43 -26.70 -20.49 -10.70
C ASN A 43 -25.84 -20.97 -11.89
N GLY A 44 -25.07 -22.06 -11.71
CA GLY A 44 -24.27 -22.68 -12.79
C GLY A 44 -22.93 -21.99 -13.07
N ALA A 45 -22.39 -21.22 -12.15
CA ALA A 45 -21.05 -20.65 -12.31
C ALA A 45 -20.00 -21.77 -12.41
N ASP A 46 -19.02 -21.60 -13.31
CA ASP A 46 -17.90 -22.52 -13.44
C ASP A 46 -16.99 -22.42 -12.20
N VAL A 47 -16.95 -23.51 -11.42
CA VAL A 47 -16.09 -23.64 -10.24
C VAL A 47 -14.58 -23.59 -10.56
N ASN A 48 -14.20 -23.82 -11.83
CA ASN A 48 -12.83 -23.77 -12.33
C ASN A 48 -12.56 -22.50 -13.16
N ALA A 49 -13.45 -21.51 -13.12
CA ALA A 49 -13.20 -20.22 -13.76
C ALA A 49 -11.88 -19.63 -13.26
N ILE A 50 -11.16 -18.97 -14.18
CA ILE A 50 -9.86 -18.36 -13.90
C ILE A 50 -10.01 -16.83 -13.89
N TYR A 51 -9.52 -16.22 -12.82
CA TYR A 51 -9.44 -14.78 -12.65
C TYR A 51 -8.10 -14.23 -13.16
N SER A 52 -7.96 -12.89 -13.19
CA SER A 52 -6.72 -12.20 -13.55
C SER A 52 -5.50 -12.74 -12.78
N GLY A 53 -4.36 -12.86 -13.45
CA GLY A 53 -3.14 -13.44 -12.86
C GLY A 53 -3.17 -14.97 -12.73
N GLY A 54 -4.18 -15.63 -13.30
CA GLY A 54 -4.27 -17.11 -13.30
C GLY A 54 -4.80 -17.72 -12.01
N TRP A 55 -5.58 -16.96 -11.23
CA TRP A 55 -6.21 -17.44 -9.98
C TRP A 55 -7.48 -18.24 -10.27
N SER A 56 -7.56 -19.48 -9.78
CA SER A 56 -8.81 -20.23 -9.77
C SER A 56 -9.69 -19.87 -8.57
N VAL A 57 -10.96 -20.30 -8.61
CA VAL A 57 -11.88 -20.15 -7.47
C VAL A 57 -11.32 -20.83 -6.21
N LEU A 58 -10.64 -22.01 -6.38
CA LEU A 58 -10.02 -22.70 -5.24
C LEU A 58 -8.81 -21.94 -4.69
N ASP A 59 -7.97 -21.34 -5.55
CA ASP A 59 -6.84 -20.52 -5.07
C ASP A 59 -7.35 -19.35 -4.25
N MET A 60 -8.40 -18.65 -4.69
CA MET A 60 -9.04 -17.57 -3.94
C MET A 60 -9.65 -18.07 -2.63
N ALA A 61 -10.29 -19.24 -2.63
CA ALA A 61 -10.80 -19.83 -1.38
C ALA A 61 -9.67 -20.15 -0.38
N LEU A 62 -8.53 -20.63 -0.85
CA LEU A 62 -7.36 -20.92 -0.01
C LEU A 62 -6.80 -19.66 0.65
N THR A 63 -6.81 -18.50 -0.04
CA THR A 63 -6.37 -17.22 0.58
C THR A 63 -7.30 -16.74 1.68
N SER A 64 -8.60 -17.09 1.62
CA SER A 64 -9.57 -16.70 2.65
C SER A 64 -9.33 -17.39 4.01
N LYS A 65 -8.58 -18.51 4.02
CA LYS A 65 -8.39 -19.39 5.19
C LYS A 65 -9.72 -19.87 5.82
N ASN A 66 -10.84 -19.80 5.06
CA ASN A 66 -12.15 -20.27 5.50
C ASN A 66 -12.36 -21.71 5.06
N GLU A 67 -12.24 -22.66 6.00
CA GLU A 67 -12.31 -24.11 5.72
C GLU A 67 -13.66 -24.55 5.13
N GLU A 68 -14.76 -23.89 5.46
CA GLU A 68 -16.06 -24.23 4.88
C GLU A 68 -16.14 -23.87 3.40
N VAL A 69 -15.60 -22.71 3.00
CA VAL A 69 -15.55 -22.28 1.60
C VAL A 69 -14.56 -23.15 0.82
N ILE A 70 -13.38 -23.44 1.39
CA ILE A 70 -12.39 -24.32 0.79
C ILE A 70 -12.99 -25.70 0.51
N THR A 71 -13.67 -26.27 1.51
CA THR A 71 -14.32 -27.58 1.40
C THR A 71 -15.44 -27.56 0.36
N LEU A 72 -16.29 -26.53 0.37
CA LEU A 72 -17.35 -26.38 -0.62
C LEU A 72 -16.80 -26.34 -2.05
N VAL A 73 -15.79 -25.50 -2.31
CA VAL A 73 -15.20 -25.38 -3.64
C VAL A 73 -14.54 -26.69 -4.07
N LYS A 74 -13.78 -27.37 -3.20
CA LYS A 74 -13.17 -28.68 -3.47
C LYS A 74 -14.22 -29.74 -3.79
N THR A 75 -15.27 -29.86 -2.99
CA THR A 75 -16.33 -30.86 -3.20
C THR A 75 -17.19 -30.58 -4.45
N SER A 76 -17.23 -29.31 -4.88
CA SER A 76 -17.84 -28.91 -6.15
C SER A 76 -16.93 -29.13 -7.37
N GLY A 77 -15.75 -29.72 -7.20
CA GLY A 77 -14.81 -30.04 -8.30
C GLY A 77 -13.81 -28.92 -8.63
N GLY A 78 -13.68 -27.93 -7.74
CA GLY A 78 -12.69 -26.85 -7.89
C GLY A 78 -11.24 -27.35 -7.81
N ARG A 79 -10.39 -26.84 -8.68
CA ARG A 79 -8.97 -27.19 -8.78
C ARG A 79 -8.11 -25.95 -8.61
N SER A 80 -6.96 -26.10 -7.94
CA SER A 80 -5.95 -25.05 -7.88
C SER A 80 -5.28 -24.86 -9.24
N ASN A 81 -4.90 -23.63 -9.54
CA ASN A 81 -4.12 -23.28 -10.74
C ASN A 81 -2.68 -22.89 -10.41
N ALA A 82 -2.22 -23.14 -9.17
CA ALA A 82 -0.88 -22.82 -8.71
C ALA A 82 0.23 -23.41 -9.59
N ASP A 83 0.00 -24.61 -10.15
CA ASP A 83 0.96 -25.25 -11.07
C ASP A 83 1.11 -24.51 -12.41
N LYS A 84 0.18 -23.60 -12.76
CA LYS A 84 0.17 -22.84 -14.00
C LYS A 84 0.41 -21.35 -13.80
N SER A 85 0.38 -20.85 -12.56
CA SER A 85 0.52 -19.44 -12.23
C SER A 85 1.40 -19.22 -11.01
N ILE A 86 2.55 -18.57 -11.22
CA ILE A 86 3.43 -18.19 -10.12
C ILE A 86 2.74 -17.21 -9.14
N PHE A 87 1.79 -16.39 -9.62
CA PHE A 87 1.03 -15.46 -8.75
C PHE A 87 0.11 -16.24 -7.81
N ALA A 88 -0.66 -17.22 -8.34
CA ALA A 88 -1.50 -18.09 -7.52
C ALA A 88 -0.65 -18.93 -6.55
N ALA A 89 0.46 -19.51 -7.02
CA ALA A 89 1.39 -20.28 -6.19
C ALA A 89 1.92 -19.43 -5.03
N SER A 90 2.31 -18.18 -5.31
CA SER A 90 2.83 -17.25 -4.29
C SER A 90 1.79 -16.91 -3.25
N GLY A 91 0.56 -16.58 -3.66
CA GLY A 91 -0.49 -16.14 -2.74
C GLY A 91 -1.09 -17.26 -1.88
N ILE A 92 -1.06 -18.50 -2.33
CA ILE A 92 -1.50 -19.65 -1.49
C ILE A 92 -0.36 -20.29 -0.69
N GLY A 93 0.87 -19.75 -0.80
CA GLY A 93 2.03 -20.26 -0.06
C GLY A 93 2.62 -21.57 -0.62
N ASN A 94 2.33 -21.93 -1.88
CA ASN A 94 2.88 -23.14 -2.51
C ASN A 94 4.30 -22.91 -3.01
N ILE A 95 5.27 -22.97 -2.08
CA ILE A 95 6.69 -22.71 -2.37
C ILE A 95 7.27 -23.65 -3.42
N GLU A 96 6.83 -24.91 -3.46
CA GLU A 96 7.33 -25.89 -4.45
C GLU A 96 6.90 -25.52 -5.87
N ALA A 97 5.65 -25.10 -6.06
CA ALA A 97 5.19 -24.58 -7.35
C ALA A 97 5.94 -23.29 -7.75
N VAL A 98 6.19 -22.37 -6.79
CA VAL A 98 7.01 -21.17 -7.05
C VAL A 98 8.41 -21.55 -7.53
N LYS A 99 9.09 -22.51 -6.86
CA LYS A 99 10.41 -23.01 -7.27
C LYS A 99 10.39 -23.60 -8.68
N GLN A 100 9.35 -24.38 -9.01
CA GLN A 100 9.20 -24.97 -10.35
C GLN A 100 9.02 -23.91 -11.43
N HIS A 101 8.20 -22.87 -11.17
CA HIS A 101 8.03 -21.77 -12.12
C HIS A 101 9.34 -21.04 -12.38
N LEU A 102 10.11 -20.71 -11.34
CA LEU A 102 11.40 -20.03 -11.52
C LEU A 102 12.43 -20.93 -12.22
N ALA A 103 12.45 -22.23 -11.89
CA ALA A 103 13.32 -23.20 -12.57
C ALA A 103 12.98 -23.38 -14.05
N SER A 104 11.72 -23.18 -14.44
CA SER A 104 11.27 -23.20 -15.84
C SER A 104 11.56 -21.90 -16.60
N GLY A 105 12.18 -20.90 -15.94
CA GLY A 105 12.59 -19.64 -16.56
C GLY A 105 11.60 -18.49 -16.42
N VAL A 106 10.57 -18.63 -15.57
CA VAL A 106 9.68 -17.50 -15.24
C VAL A 106 10.48 -16.45 -14.48
N ASP A 107 10.42 -15.17 -14.89
CA ASP A 107 11.07 -14.07 -14.18
C ASP A 107 10.41 -13.86 -12.81
N VAL A 108 11.23 -13.81 -11.75
CA VAL A 108 10.78 -13.54 -10.37
C VAL A 108 10.05 -12.19 -10.24
N ASN A 109 10.35 -11.25 -11.14
CA ASN A 109 9.75 -9.91 -11.20
C ASN A 109 8.66 -9.78 -12.27
N THR A 110 8.19 -10.92 -12.83
CA THR A 110 7.09 -10.91 -13.80
C THR A 110 5.86 -10.19 -13.22
N LYS A 111 5.09 -9.55 -14.11
CA LYS A 111 3.91 -8.76 -13.73
C LYS A 111 2.65 -9.35 -14.35
N ASP A 112 1.58 -9.38 -13.58
CA ASP A 112 0.26 -9.68 -14.09
C ASP A 112 -0.39 -8.45 -14.78
N SER A 113 -1.65 -8.57 -15.19
CA SER A 113 -2.42 -7.50 -15.84
C SER A 113 -2.66 -6.28 -14.95
N GLN A 114 -2.46 -6.40 -13.64
CA GLN A 114 -2.56 -5.31 -12.66
C GLN A 114 -1.18 -4.83 -12.18
N SER A 115 -0.11 -5.20 -12.88
CA SER A 115 1.27 -4.91 -12.52
C SER A 115 1.71 -5.49 -11.17
N GLY A 116 0.94 -6.42 -10.59
CA GLY A 116 1.32 -7.17 -9.40
C GLY A 116 2.45 -8.15 -9.71
N THR A 117 3.43 -8.28 -8.82
CA THR A 117 4.50 -9.28 -8.91
C THR A 117 4.23 -10.45 -7.97
N PRO A 118 4.90 -11.62 -8.13
CA PRO A 118 4.76 -12.72 -7.17
C PRO A 118 4.95 -12.30 -5.71
N LEU A 119 5.86 -11.33 -5.44
CA LEU A 119 6.11 -10.82 -4.09
C LEU A 119 4.93 -10.02 -3.52
N HIS A 120 4.10 -9.33 -4.35
CA HIS A 120 2.87 -8.70 -3.88
C HIS A 120 1.88 -9.74 -3.33
N TYR A 121 1.78 -10.88 -4.00
CA TYR A 121 0.87 -11.95 -3.61
C TYR A 121 1.36 -12.76 -2.41
N ALA A 122 2.69 -12.85 -2.20
CA ALA A 122 3.30 -13.52 -1.05
C ALA A 122 3.22 -12.69 0.27
N SER A 123 2.37 -11.68 0.33
CA SER A 123 2.30 -10.69 1.41
C SER A 123 1.89 -11.22 2.80
N ASP A 124 1.37 -12.43 2.89
CA ASP A 124 1.06 -13.17 4.12
C ASP A 124 1.62 -14.61 4.08
N GLN A 125 2.63 -14.83 3.24
CA GLN A 125 3.29 -16.12 3.01
C GLN A 125 4.80 -15.98 3.22
N ILE A 126 5.23 -15.82 4.49
CA ILE A 126 6.62 -15.47 4.87
C ILE A 126 7.68 -16.30 4.15
N LYS A 127 7.53 -17.63 4.10
CA LYS A 127 8.50 -18.54 3.46
C LYS A 127 8.62 -18.32 1.95
N VAL A 128 7.51 -17.96 1.30
CA VAL A 128 7.52 -17.64 -0.13
C VAL A 128 8.13 -16.27 -0.36
N ALA A 129 7.81 -15.29 0.50
CA ALA A 129 8.40 -13.96 0.44
C ALA A 129 9.93 -14.01 0.62
N GLU A 130 10.42 -14.74 1.64
CA GLU A 130 11.86 -14.99 1.85
C GLU A 130 12.50 -15.56 0.59
N PHE A 131 11.95 -16.63 0.06
CA PHE A 131 12.48 -17.30 -1.12
C PHE A 131 12.50 -16.39 -2.36
N LEU A 132 11.44 -15.60 -2.58
CA LEU A 132 11.39 -14.66 -3.69
C LEU A 132 12.45 -13.55 -3.54
N LEU A 133 12.67 -13.05 -2.32
CA LEU A 133 13.71 -12.05 -2.03
C LEU A 133 15.12 -12.62 -2.23
N GLU A 134 15.38 -13.89 -1.84
CA GLU A 134 16.62 -14.60 -2.14
C GLU A 134 16.87 -14.77 -3.65
N LYS A 135 15.83 -14.69 -4.47
CA LYS A 135 15.86 -14.76 -5.94
C LYS A 135 15.80 -13.38 -6.59
N ASP A 136 16.21 -12.33 -5.88
CA ASP A 136 16.28 -10.95 -6.36
C ASP A 136 14.92 -10.34 -6.74
N ALA A 137 13.83 -10.73 -6.05
CA ALA A 137 12.56 -10.05 -6.19
C ALA A 137 12.70 -8.58 -5.76
N ARG A 138 12.21 -7.68 -6.60
CA ARG A 138 12.25 -6.23 -6.34
C ARG A 138 11.27 -5.85 -5.25
N VAL A 139 11.77 -5.64 -4.03
CA VAL A 139 10.98 -5.37 -2.82
C VAL A 139 10.06 -4.13 -2.94
N ASN A 140 10.45 -3.15 -3.77
CA ASN A 140 9.72 -1.88 -3.98
C ASN A 140 9.01 -1.81 -5.34
N SER A 141 8.71 -2.94 -5.97
CA SER A 141 7.84 -2.96 -7.15
C SER A 141 6.47 -2.36 -6.81
N VAL A 142 5.86 -1.68 -7.78
CA VAL A 142 4.51 -1.11 -7.59
C VAL A 142 3.51 -1.72 -8.55
N ASP A 143 2.29 -1.96 -8.06
CA ASP A 143 1.14 -2.33 -8.86
C ASP A 143 0.54 -1.10 -9.58
N TYR A 144 -0.55 -1.29 -10.35
CA TYR A 144 -1.22 -0.20 -11.10
C TYR A 144 -1.82 0.90 -10.20
N ARG A 145 -2.01 0.65 -8.91
CA ARG A 145 -2.46 1.63 -7.90
C ARG A 145 -1.30 2.30 -7.17
N GLY A 146 -0.06 1.92 -7.47
CA GLY A 146 1.14 2.40 -6.80
C GLY A 146 1.36 1.78 -5.42
N ARG A 147 0.78 0.62 -5.13
CA ARG A 147 1.00 -0.14 -3.89
C ARG A 147 2.18 -1.08 -4.06
N THR A 148 2.96 -1.26 -3.01
CA THR A 148 4.12 -2.16 -2.93
C THR A 148 3.76 -3.47 -2.23
N PRO A 149 4.62 -4.52 -2.29
CA PRO A 149 4.45 -5.71 -1.47
C PRO A 149 4.26 -5.40 0.02
N LEU A 150 4.95 -4.37 0.54
CA LEU A 150 4.79 -3.93 1.94
C LEU A 150 3.37 -3.38 2.21
N ASP A 151 2.78 -2.61 1.28
CA ASP A 151 1.39 -2.15 1.43
C ASP A 151 0.41 -3.33 1.50
N TYR A 152 0.68 -4.40 0.75
CA TYR A 152 -0.12 -5.62 0.80
C TYR A 152 0.02 -6.34 2.14
N ALA A 153 1.26 -6.54 2.65
CA ALA A 153 1.50 -7.19 3.95
C ALA A 153 0.85 -6.40 5.11
N MET A 154 0.97 -5.07 5.10
CA MET A 154 0.30 -4.21 6.08
C MET A 154 -1.23 -4.30 5.99
N SER A 155 -1.78 -4.39 4.77
CA SER A 155 -3.23 -4.57 4.56
C SER A 155 -3.72 -5.94 5.02
N ALA A 156 -2.92 -6.98 4.86
CA ALA A 156 -3.17 -8.33 5.36
C ALA A 156 -3.00 -8.44 6.88
N ARG A 157 -2.45 -7.39 7.53
CA ARG A 157 -2.07 -7.37 8.97
C ARG A 157 -1.06 -8.45 9.33
N ASP A 158 -0.24 -8.85 8.38
CA ASP A 158 0.86 -9.79 8.60
C ASP A 158 2.13 -9.00 8.98
N SER A 159 2.40 -8.92 10.28
CA SER A 159 3.55 -8.17 10.79
C SER A 159 4.88 -8.85 10.45
N GLU A 160 4.90 -10.19 10.39
CA GLU A 160 6.12 -10.97 10.16
C GLU A 160 6.64 -10.75 8.73
N THR A 161 5.76 -10.86 7.73
CA THR A 161 6.11 -10.55 6.35
C THR A 161 6.41 -9.05 6.15
N ALA A 162 5.67 -8.16 6.83
CA ALA A 162 5.95 -6.72 6.76
C ALA A 162 7.36 -6.38 7.30
N ASP A 163 7.75 -6.97 8.43
CA ASP A 163 9.08 -6.78 9.02
C ASP A 163 10.19 -7.34 8.13
N LEU A 164 9.99 -8.52 7.53
CA LEU A 164 10.90 -9.09 6.53
C LEU A 164 11.11 -8.13 5.36
N LEU A 165 10.02 -7.61 4.79
CA LEU A 165 10.10 -6.67 3.67
C LEU A 165 10.83 -5.38 4.07
N ARG A 166 10.59 -4.86 5.29
CA ARG A 166 11.32 -3.69 5.83
C ARG A 166 12.82 -3.97 5.97
N GLN A 167 13.22 -5.14 6.49
CA GLN A 167 14.62 -5.53 6.60
C GLN A 167 15.33 -5.55 5.24
N HIS A 168 14.60 -5.88 4.17
CA HIS A 168 15.10 -5.84 2.79
C HIS A 168 14.93 -4.46 2.11
N GLY A 169 14.68 -3.40 2.89
CA GLY A 169 14.54 -2.03 2.34
C GLY A 169 13.18 -1.73 1.71
N GLY A 170 12.17 -2.54 2.02
CA GLY A 170 10.80 -2.33 1.57
C GLY A 170 10.22 -1.00 2.08
N LYS A 171 9.57 -0.29 1.18
CA LYS A 171 8.87 0.98 1.42
C LYS A 171 7.43 0.86 0.96
N THR A 172 6.53 1.58 1.60
CA THR A 172 5.15 1.72 1.10
C THR A 172 5.13 2.57 -0.17
N GLY A 173 4.09 2.44 -0.98
CA GLY A 173 3.91 3.28 -2.16
C GLY A 173 3.83 4.76 -1.83
N LYS A 174 3.33 5.10 -0.63
CA LYS A 174 3.35 6.47 -0.11
C LYS A 174 4.78 6.95 0.14
N GLU A 175 5.59 6.16 0.86
CA GLU A 175 7.00 6.50 1.14
C GLU A 175 7.82 6.65 -0.15
N LEU A 176 7.58 5.80 -1.16
CA LEU A 176 8.24 5.93 -2.47
C LEU A 176 7.86 7.25 -3.16
N LYS A 177 6.57 7.62 -3.17
CA LYS A 177 6.11 8.90 -3.71
C LYS A 177 6.68 10.10 -2.93
N ASP A 178 6.78 9.98 -1.62
CA ASP A 178 7.34 11.04 -0.79
C ASP A 178 8.85 11.19 -1.07
N LEU A 179 9.60 10.10 -1.27
CA LEU A 179 11.01 10.13 -1.70
C LEU A 179 11.23 10.77 -3.07
N GLU A 180 10.30 10.59 -4.01
CA GLU A 180 10.38 11.32 -5.29
C GLU A 180 10.10 12.81 -5.10
N ARG A 181 9.08 13.15 -4.29
CA ARG A 181 8.71 14.54 -4.02
C ARG A 181 9.78 15.35 -3.31
N VAL A 182 10.51 14.75 -2.37
CA VAL A 182 11.57 15.49 -1.65
C VAL A 182 12.70 15.94 -2.57
N LYS A 183 12.85 15.31 -3.73
CA LYS A 183 13.81 15.70 -4.77
C LYS A 183 13.35 16.92 -5.58
N GLU A 184 12.06 17.25 -5.57
CA GLU A 184 11.51 18.32 -6.41
C GLU A 184 11.90 19.72 -5.90
N SER A 185 11.90 19.93 -4.58
CA SER A 185 12.22 21.23 -3.98
C SER A 185 12.46 21.15 -2.47
N ILE A 186 13.17 22.16 -1.95
CA ILE A 186 13.40 22.32 -0.51
C ILE A 186 12.06 22.46 0.27
N GLN A 187 11.04 23.08 -0.33
CA GLN A 187 9.70 23.21 0.26
C GLN A 187 9.03 21.84 0.40
N ALA A 188 9.14 20.98 -0.62
CA ALA A 188 8.60 19.63 -0.57
C ALA A 188 9.31 18.78 0.50
N ALA A 189 10.65 18.86 0.57
CA ALA A 189 11.45 18.21 1.58
C ALA A 189 11.08 18.68 3.01
N ALA A 190 10.94 19.99 3.22
CA ALA A 190 10.54 20.57 4.50
C ALA A 190 9.10 20.18 4.91
N ARG A 191 8.19 20.05 3.95
CA ARG A 191 6.81 19.64 4.16
C ARG A 191 6.69 18.18 4.58
N ILE A 192 7.51 17.31 3.99
CA ILE A 192 7.49 15.86 4.23
C ILE A 192 8.26 15.48 5.50
N GLY A 193 9.15 16.34 5.97
CA GLY A 193 9.97 16.10 7.16
C GLY A 193 11.30 15.39 6.85
N HIS A 194 11.78 15.48 5.60
CA HIS A 194 13.00 14.76 5.18
C HIS A 194 14.23 15.68 5.30
N ILE A 195 14.86 15.68 6.49
CA ILE A 195 15.94 16.60 6.83
C ILE A 195 17.17 16.47 5.89
N GLU A 196 17.53 15.25 5.48
CA GLU A 196 18.69 15.05 4.60
C GLU A 196 18.44 15.68 3.21
N ALA A 197 17.22 15.58 2.67
CA ALA A 197 16.89 16.24 1.40
C ALA A 197 16.91 17.77 1.55
N VAL A 198 16.50 18.32 2.70
CA VAL A 198 16.65 19.77 2.99
C VAL A 198 18.12 20.18 2.96
N LYS A 199 19.00 19.39 3.59
CA LYS A 199 20.45 19.62 3.57
C LYS A 199 21.01 19.56 2.16
N GLU A 200 20.60 18.56 1.37
CA GLU A 200 21.04 18.39 -0.03
C GLU A 200 20.62 19.59 -0.89
N HIS A 201 19.36 20.05 -0.78
CA HIS A 201 18.90 21.23 -1.51
C HIS A 201 19.67 22.50 -1.12
N LEU A 202 19.92 22.73 0.18
CA LEU A 202 20.70 23.86 0.64
C LEU A 202 22.17 23.80 0.16
N ALA A 203 22.78 22.62 0.17
CA ALA A 203 24.12 22.40 -0.36
C ALA A 203 24.21 22.62 -1.89
N ALA A 204 23.12 22.33 -2.62
CA ALA A 204 22.98 22.60 -4.03
C ALA A 204 22.68 24.09 -4.35
N GLY A 205 22.59 24.96 -3.34
CA GLY A 205 22.38 26.39 -3.53
C GLY A 205 20.92 26.83 -3.57
N ALA A 206 19.97 26.01 -3.11
CA ALA A 206 18.58 26.43 -3.00
C ALA A 206 18.44 27.62 -2.03
N ASP A 207 17.62 28.60 -2.39
CA ASP A 207 17.32 29.73 -1.51
C ASP A 207 16.46 29.25 -0.32
N VAL A 208 16.99 29.40 0.89
CA VAL A 208 16.32 29.04 2.14
C VAL A 208 14.98 29.77 2.33
N ASN A 209 14.82 30.93 1.66
CA ASN A 209 13.62 31.78 1.71
C ASN A 209 12.77 31.71 0.44
N GLU A 210 13.05 30.77 -0.46
CA GLU A 210 12.29 30.60 -1.69
C GLU A 210 10.80 30.43 -1.40
N LYS A 211 9.98 31.17 -2.14
CA LYS A 211 8.52 31.19 -1.92
C LYS A 211 7.79 30.36 -2.97
N THR A 212 6.84 29.54 -2.53
CA THR A 212 5.84 28.95 -3.42
C THR A 212 4.94 30.03 -4.04
N LYS A 213 4.10 29.63 -5.01
CA LYS A 213 3.06 30.51 -5.56
C LYS A 213 2.12 31.10 -4.50
N SER A 214 1.95 30.42 -3.37
CA SER A 214 1.14 30.89 -2.23
C SER A 214 1.95 31.72 -1.21
N GLY A 215 3.20 32.04 -1.49
CA GLY A 215 4.07 32.80 -0.62
C GLY A 215 4.67 32.03 0.56
N LEU A 216 4.47 30.70 0.61
CA LEU A 216 4.98 29.84 1.67
C LEU A 216 6.48 29.58 1.46
N THR A 217 7.28 29.81 2.51
CA THR A 217 8.71 29.43 2.55
C THR A 217 8.89 28.01 3.09
N PRO A 218 10.08 27.38 2.95
CA PRO A 218 10.37 26.11 3.60
C PRO A 218 10.08 26.12 5.12
N LEU A 219 10.35 27.25 5.78
CA LEU A 219 10.08 27.40 7.21
C LEU A 219 8.58 27.40 7.54
N HIS A 220 7.71 27.94 6.67
CA HIS A 220 6.26 27.80 6.83
C HIS A 220 5.83 26.34 6.80
N HIS A 221 6.39 25.55 5.88
CA HIS A 221 6.07 24.12 5.79
C HIS A 221 6.57 23.34 7.00
N ALA A 222 7.81 23.57 7.43
CA ALA A 222 8.35 22.92 8.63
C ALA A 222 7.51 23.26 9.87
N ALA A 223 7.12 24.53 10.03
CA ALA A 223 6.28 25.01 11.14
C ALA A 223 4.86 24.41 11.12
N PHE A 224 4.23 24.34 9.93
CA PHE A 224 2.88 23.80 9.76
C PHE A 224 2.80 22.30 10.11
N TYR A 225 3.85 21.52 9.82
CA TYR A 225 3.89 20.08 10.07
C TYR A 225 4.62 19.71 11.36
N GLY A 226 5.19 20.69 12.10
CA GLY A 226 5.86 20.46 13.37
C GLY A 226 7.23 19.82 13.25
N HIS A 227 7.90 19.97 12.11
CA HIS A 227 9.24 19.46 11.88
C HIS A 227 10.30 20.36 12.52
N MET A 228 10.43 20.27 13.86
CA MET A 228 11.26 21.15 14.67
C MET A 228 12.73 21.16 14.22
N GLU A 229 13.34 20.00 14.00
CA GLU A 229 14.75 19.89 13.56
C GLU A 229 15.00 20.56 12.20
N ILE A 230 14.02 20.46 11.29
CA ILE A 230 14.10 21.16 10.00
C ILE A 230 13.92 22.66 10.18
N ALA A 231 13.01 23.09 11.04
CA ALA A 231 12.82 24.52 11.35
C ALA A 231 14.11 25.11 11.93
N GLU A 232 14.77 24.41 12.86
CA GLU A 232 16.06 24.82 13.45
C GLU A 232 17.14 24.93 12.37
N LEU A 233 17.30 23.90 11.55
CA LEU A 233 18.26 23.91 10.43
C LEU A 233 18.02 25.09 9.47
N LEU A 234 16.77 25.34 9.07
CA LEU A 234 16.43 26.45 8.18
C LEU A 234 16.74 27.81 8.80
N ILE A 235 16.46 28.00 10.10
CA ILE A 235 16.78 29.22 10.84
C ILE A 235 18.30 29.43 10.90
N GLU A 236 19.08 28.38 11.21
CA GLU A 236 20.55 28.43 11.19
C GLU A 236 21.12 28.83 9.81
N LYS A 237 20.41 28.46 8.75
CA LYS A 237 20.76 28.79 7.36
C LYS A 237 20.18 30.14 6.89
N GLY A 238 19.60 30.92 7.79
CA GLY A 238 19.14 32.30 7.50
C GLY A 238 17.69 32.38 7.02
N ALA A 239 16.84 31.43 7.37
CA ALA A 239 15.41 31.54 7.08
C ALA A 239 14.80 32.73 7.82
N ASP A 240 14.00 33.54 7.10
CA ASP A 240 13.27 34.67 7.68
C ASP A 240 12.10 34.15 8.53
N VAL A 241 12.29 34.22 9.86
CA VAL A 241 11.28 33.80 10.86
C VAL A 241 10.02 34.67 10.86
N LYS A 242 10.05 35.84 10.19
CA LYS A 242 8.94 36.80 10.06
C LYS A 242 8.33 36.82 8.67
N ALA A 243 8.77 35.92 7.77
CA ALA A 243 8.24 35.83 6.42
C ALA A 243 6.70 35.69 6.45
N LYS A 244 6.03 36.37 5.50
CA LYS A 244 4.57 36.32 5.37
C LYS A 244 4.19 35.59 4.09
N ASP A 245 3.18 34.70 4.19
CA ASP A 245 2.52 34.10 3.05
C ASP A 245 1.53 35.10 2.38
N MET A 246 0.82 34.68 1.34
CA MET A 246 -0.16 35.52 0.65
C MET A 246 -1.36 35.93 1.52
N ASN A 247 -1.63 35.23 2.62
CA ASN A 247 -2.67 35.54 3.60
C ASN A 247 -2.12 36.39 4.76
N GLY A 248 -0.85 36.78 4.68
CA GLY A 248 -0.15 37.52 5.70
C GLY A 248 0.24 36.67 6.93
N LYS A 249 0.12 35.35 6.89
CA LYS A 249 0.47 34.45 7.98
C LYS A 249 1.98 34.24 8.05
N THR A 250 2.50 34.09 9.25
CA THR A 250 3.90 33.77 9.52
C THR A 250 4.07 32.29 9.84
N PRO A 251 5.31 31.73 9.80
CA PRO A 251 5.57 30.37 10.28
C PRO A 251 5.07 30.13 11.71
N LEU A 252 5.18 31.16 12.57
CA LEU A 252 4.70 31.05 13.94
C LEU A 252 3.17 30.92 14.02
N ASP A 253 2.41 31.65 13.19
CA ASP A 253 0.95 31.49 13.12
C ASP A 253 0.55 30.05 12.75
N GLU A 254 1.27 29.43 11.83
CA GLU A 254 1.00 28.06 11.41
C GLU A 254 1.32 27.04 12.52
N ALA A 255 2.46 27.19 13.21
CA ALA A 255 2.83 26.34 14.34
C ALA A 255 1.81 26.42 15.50
N ILE A 256 1.37 27.64 15.86
CA ILE A 256 0.36 27.88 16.91
C ILE A 256 -0.98 27.23 16.51
N LYS A 257 -1.44 27.46 15.28
CA LYS A 257 -2.69 26.90 14.75
C LYS A 257 -2.72 25.37 14.82
N ARG A 258 -1.56 24.75 14.61
CA ARG A 258 -1.40 23.28 14.61
C ARG A 258 -1.00 22.71 15.98
N LYS A 259 -0.78 23.56 16.98
CA LYS A 259 -0.41 23.19 18.36
C LYS A 259 0.95 22.49 18.44
N HIS A 260 1.89 22.84 17.58
CA HIS A 260 3.27 22.31 17.61
C HIS A 260 4.11 23.11 18.62
N THR A 261 3.94 22.80 19.92
CA THR A 261 4.51 23.59 21.05
C THR A 261 6.01 23.75 20.95
N GLU A 262 6.76 22.69 20.68
CA GLU A 262 8.23 22.73 20.56
C GLU A 262 8.69 23.64 19.41
N THR A 263 7.99 23.57 18.27
CA THR A 263 8.27 24.45 17.12
C THR A 263 7.89 25.91 17.43
N VAL A 264 6.82 26.15 18.17
CA VAL A 264 6.44 27.49 18.64
C VAL A 264 7.53 28.08 19.53
N ASP A 265 8.02 27.33 20.51
CA ASP A 265 9.07 27.76 21.44
C ASP A 265 10.39 28.06 20.70
N LEU A 266 10.77 27.19 19.75
CA LEU A 266 11.93 27.39 18.88
C LEU A 266 11.79 28.71 18.09
N LEU A 267 10.68 28.92 17.40
CA LEU A 267 10.43 30.09 16.58
C LEU A 267 10.45 31.36 17.46
N ARG A 268 9.82 31.35 18.64
CA ARG A 268 9.83 32.46 19.59
C ARG A 268 11.25 32.81 20.08
N LYS A 269 12.05 31.80 20.43
CA LYS A 269 13.46 31.96 20.82
C LYS A 269 14.26 32.68 19.74
N HIS A 270 13.95 32.49 18.47
CA HIS A 270 14.61 33.16 17.34
C HIS A 270 13.90 34.45 16.89
N GLY A 271 13.00 35.02 17.72
CA GLY A 271 12.38 36.32 17.48
C GLY A 271 11.22 36.31 16.48
N ALA A 272 10.64 35.13 16.18
CA ALA A 272 9.43 35.05 15.38
C ALA A 272 8.26 35.78 16.08
N LYS A 273 7.41 36.40 15.26
CA LYS A 273 6.19 37.11 15.70
C LYS A 273 5.00 36.60 14.88
N THR A 274 3.83 36.64 15.47
CA THR A 274 2.59 36.38 14.71
C THR A 274 2.28 37.53 13.76
N ALA A 275 1.41 37.33 12.79
CA ALA A 275 0.94 38.35 11.90
C ALA A 275 0.32 39.57 12.66
N GLU A 276 -0.40 39.27 13.74
CA GLU A 276 -1.02 40.28 14.60
C GLU A 276 0.03 41.10 15.37
N GLU A 277 1.03 40.46 15.95
CA GLU A 277 2.15 41.11 16.66
C GLU A 277 2.99 41.99 15.72
N LEU A 278 3.19 41.58 14.47
CA LEU A 278 3.88 42.36 13.46
C LEU A 278 3.07 43.62 13.07
N LYS A 279 1.74 43.49 12.93
CA LYS A 279 0.85 44.65 12.68
C LYS A 279 0.85 45.63 13.85
N ALA A 280 0.79 45.13 15.08
CA ALA A 280 0.82 45.98 16.29
C ALA A 280 2.16 46.71 16.46
N ALA A 281 3.25 46.17 15.95
CA ALA A 281 4.59 46.77 15.98
C ALA A 281 4.82 47.79 14.83
N GLY A 282 3.83 48.04 13.97
CA GLY A 282 3.93 49.04 12.89
C GLY A 282 4.61 48.52 11.61
N ASN A 283 4.70 47.22 11.44
CA ASN A 283 5.30 46.54 10.27
C ASN A 283 4.24 45.84 9.45
#